data_37a3d20ab64f6cb3dbd1a532d0c70585
#
_entry.id   37a3d20ab64f6cb3dbd1a532d0c70585
#
_cell.length_a   1.000
_cell.length_b   1.000
_cell.length_c   1.000
_cell.angle_alpha   90.00
_cell.angle_beta   90.00
_cell.angle_gamma   90.00
#
_symmetry.space_group_name_H-M   'P 1'
#
loop_
_entity.id
_entity.type
_entity.pdbx_description
1 polymer ?
#
loop_
_entity_poly.entity_id
_entity_poly.type
_entity_poly.pdbx_seq_one_letter_code
_entity_poly.pdbx_strand_id
1 'polypeptide(L)'
;MKYFGAHVSAAGGVENAPRNARAIGATAFALFTKNQRQWSAPALTAEQVAAFRAACDECGYAPAQILPHDSYLINLGHPDDEALEKSRRAFEEEMARCEALGLDRLNFHPGSHLRQIAPEESLDRIAESINIALDKTHGVTAV
;
A
#
# COMPACT_ATOMS: atom_id res chain seq x y z
N MET A 1 12.21 15.04 -14.99
CA MET A 1 13.26 14.58 -14.05
C MET A 1 13.08 13.09 -13.83
N LYS A 2 14.16 12.32 -13.71
CA LYS A 2 14.07 10.88 -13.34
C LYS A 2 14.13 10.77 -11.81
N TYR A 3 13.26 9.94 -11.24
CA TYR A 3 13.25 9.66 -9.82
C TYR A 3 13.98 8.36 -9.52
N PHE A 4 14.83 8.37 -8.50
CA PHE A 4 15.59 7.23 -8.03
C PHE A 4 15.42 7.10 -6.52
N GLY A 5 15.19 5.89 -6.04
CA GLY A 5 14.97 5.67 -4.63
C GLY A 5 15.06 4.21 -4.23
N ALA A 6 14.65 3.95 -3.01
CA ALA A 6 14.62 2.63 -2.43
C ALA A 6 13.34 2.40 -1.65
N HIS A 7 13.07 1.15 -1.31
CA HIS A 7 12.09 0.81 -0.28
C HIS A 7 12.73 1.10 1.07
N VAL A 8 12.21 2.10 1.79
CA VAL A 8 12.78 2.58 3.05
C VAL A 8 11.96 2.12 4.25
N SER A 9 12.60 2.07 5.40
CA SER A 9 11.93 1.71 6.65
C SER A 9 10.98 2.80 7.13
N ALA A 10 9.80 2.38 7.59
CA ALA A 10 8.83 3.19 8.33
C ALA A 10 8.77 2.77 9.83
N ALA A 11 9.80 2.08 10.32
CA ALA A 11 9.84 1.62 11.70
C ALA A 11 9.79 2.81 12.68
N GLY A 12 8.93 2.69 13.68
CA GLY A 12 8.69 3.74 14.68
C GLY A 12 7.66 4.79 14.28
N GLY A 13 7.17 4.78 13.01
CA GLY A 13 6.15 5.68 12.49
C GLY A 13 6.33 5.95 11.01
N VAL A 14 5.24 6.14 10.28
CA VAL A 14 5.27 6.37 8.81
C VAL A 14 6.04 7.64 8.45
N GLU A 15 6.09 8.63 9.32
CA GLU A 15 6.83 9.89 9.18
C GLU A 15 8.36 9.68 9.11
N ASN A 16 8.85 8.53 9.51
CA ASN A 16 10.28 8.21 9.40
C ASN A 16 10.68 7.84 7.97
N ALA A 17 9.75 7.36 7.14
CA ALA A 17 10.04 6.96 5.77
C ALA A 17 10.59 8.10 4.90
N PRO A 18 9.96 9.30 4.80
CA PRO A 18 10.53 10.41 4.04
C PRO A 18 11.89 10.87 4.58
N ARG A 19 12.11 10.86 5.90
CA ARG A 19 13.40 11.21 6.50
C ARG A 19 14.49 10.18 6.14
N ASN A 20 14.16 8.88 6.19
CA ASN A 20 15.08 7.81 5.79
C ASN A 20 15.42 7.89 4.30
N ALA A 21 14.45 8.20 3.44
CA ALA A 21 14.68 8.41 2.02
C ALA A 21 15.61 9.61 1.77
N ARG A 22 15.37 10.72 2.45
CA ARG A 22 16.22 11.92 2.37
C ARG A 22 17.65 11.63 2.81
N ALA A 23 17.84 10.86 3.89
CA ALA A 23 19.15 10.53 4.43
C ALA A 23 20.04 9.76 3.45
N ILE A 24 19.46 8.97 2.53
CA ILE A 24 20.19 8.24 1.47
C ILE A 24 20.27 9.01 0.15
N GLY A 25 19.78 10.26 0.10
CA GLY A 25 19.77 11.07 -1.12
C GLY A 25 18.75 10.61 -2.17
N ALA A 26 17.75 9.84 -1.79
CA ALA A 26 16.70 9.39 -2.70
C ALA A 26 15.83 10.56 -3.18
N THR A 27 15.37 10.50 -4.44
CA THR A 27 14.43 11.47 -5.02
C THR A 27 13.01 10.93 -5.13
N ALA A 28 12.80 9.66 -4.77
CA ALA A 28 11.53 8.97 -4.60
C ALA A 28 11.73 7.80 -3.64
N PHE A 29 10.66 7.25 -3.07
CA PHE A 29 10.79 6.10 -2.20
C PHE A 29 9.52 5.24 -2.19
N ALA A 30 9.69 3.98 -1.80
CA ALA A 30 8.61 3.08 -1.44
C ALA A 30 8.62 2.82 0.08
N LEU A 31 7.46 2.50 0.64
CA LEU A 31 7.31 2.17 2.05
C LEU A 31 6.16 1.17 2.25
N PHE A 32 6.20 0.44 3.36
CA PHE A 32 5.00 -0.20 3.91
C PHE A 32 4.31 0.77 4.86
N THR A 33 3.01 0.97 4.71
CA THR A 33 2.23 1.86 5.60
C THR A 33 1.93 1.24 6.96
N LYS A 34 2.12 -0.08 7.09
CA LYS A 34 2.05 -0.88 8.32
C LYS A 34 3.06 -2.03 8.24
N ASN A 35 3.14 -2.85 9.28
CA ASN A 35 3.97 -4.05 9.23
C ASN A 35 3.44 -5.03 8.16
N GLN A 36 4.26 -5.29 7.14
CA GLN A 36 3.94 -6.14 5.99
C GLN A 36 3.71 -7.63 6.33
N ARG A 37 3.94 -8.04 7.57
CA ARG A 37 3.72 -9.40 8.09
C ARG A 37 2.48 -9.50 8.98
N GLN A 38 1.67 -8.44 9.05
CA GLN A 38 0.43 -8.39 9.81
C GLN A 38 -0.76 -8.16 8.88
N TRP A 39 -1.84 -8.89 9.14
CA TRP A 39 -3.08 -8.79 8.36
C TRP A 39 -3.79 -7.47 8.55
N SER A 40 -3.77 -6.93 9.75
CA SER A 40 -4.42 -5.67 10.10
C SER A 40 -3.53 -4.84 11.02
N ALA A 41 -3.79 -3.55 11.05
CA ALA A 41 -3.20 -2.61 12.00
C ALA A 41 -4.26 -1.57 12.42
N PRO A 42 -4.10 -0.91 13.58
CA PRO A 42 -4.95 0.22 13.92
C PRO A 42 -4.94 1.27 12.81
N ALA A 43 -6.08 1.95 12.61
CA ALA A 43 -6.15 3.08 11.69
C ALA A 43 -5.10 4.14 12.09
N LEU A 44 -4.58 4.84 11.10
CA LEU A 44 -3.68 5.98 11.35
C LEU A 44 -4.43 7.07 12.11
N THR A 45 -3.81 7.59 13.18
CA THR A 45 -4.37 8.73 13.89
C THR A 45 -4.15 10.02 13.11
N ALA A 46 -4.94 11.06 13.40
CA ALA A 46 -4.77 12.37 12.78
C ALA A 46 -3.36 12.93 12.99
N GLU A 47 -2.76 12.67 14.15
CA GLU A 47 -1.40 13.09 14.50
C GLU A 47 -0.36 12.36 13.62
N GLN A 48 -0.52 11.05 13.40
CA GLN A 48 0.38 10.27 12.53
C GLN A 48 0.30 10.74 11.08
N VAL A 49 -0.92 11.02 10.59
CA VAL A 49 -1.13 11.58 9.25
C VAL A 49 -0.48 12.94 9.11
N ALA A 50 -0.70 13.85 10.09
CA ALA A 50 -0.09 15.16 10.09
C ALA A 50 1.45 15.10 10.14
N ALA A 51 2.01 14.23 10.99
CA ALA A 51 3.44 14.02 11.09
C ALA A 51 4.07 13.52 9.78
N PHE A 52 3.40 12.56 9.10
CA PHE A 52 3.85 12.07 7.79
C PHE A 52 3.87 13.18 6.74
N ARG A 53 2.77 13.94 6.63
CA ARG A 53 2.67 15.04 5.66
C ARG A 53 3.72 16.12 5.93
N ALA A 54 3.89 16.52 7.19
CA ALA A 54 4.92 17.48 7.57
C ALA A 54 6.35 16.97 7.22
N ALA A 55 6.64 15.69 7.44
CA ALA A 55 7.92 15.10 7.07
C ALA A 55 8.12 15.04 5.55
N CYS A 56 7.07 14.79 4.77
CA CYS A 56 7.14 14.87 3.31
C CYS A 56 7.46 16.29 2.83
N ASP A 57 6.78 17.31 3.38
CA ASP A 57 7.01 18.71 3.05
C ASP A 57 8.43 19.15 3.44
N GLU A 58 8.89 18.81 4.66
CA GLU A 58 10.25 19.07 5.14
C GLU A 58 11.33 18.45 4.24
N CYS A 59 11.07 17.22 3.77
CA CYS A 59 12.01 16.49 2.92
C CYS A 59 11.85 16.80 1.42
N GLY A 60 10.82 17.51 1.01
CA GLY A 60 10.56 17.91 -0.37
C GLY A 60 9.99 16.79 -1.25
N TYR A 61 9.19 15.88 -0.69
CA TYR A 61 8.51 14.81 -1.43
C TYR A 61 7.05 15.13 -1.69
N ALA A 62 6.66 15.11 -2.97
CA ALA A 62 5.26 15.11 -3.39
C ALA A 62 4.70 13.67 -3.47
N PRO A 63 3.36 13.47 -3.42
CA PRO A 63 2.75 12.15 -3.52
C PRO A 63 3.22 11.32 -4.74
N ALA A 64 3.45 11.96 -5.88
CA ALA A 64 3.93 11.30 -7.11
C ALA A 64 5.34 10.67 -6.97
N GLN A 65 6.10 10.98 -5.92
CA GLN A 65 7.42 10.44 -5.63
C GLN A 65 7.38 9.32 -4.59
N ILE A 66 6.19 8.96 -4.10
CA ILE A 66 5.99 8.01 -3.00
C ILE A 66 5.18 6.83 -3.52
N LEU A 67 5.70 5.62 -3.35
CA LEU A 67 5.06 4.38 -3.77
C LEU A 67 4.82 3.48 -2.56
N PRO A 68 3.64 3.55 -1.92
CA PRO A 68 3.28 2.58 -0.91
C PRO A 68 3.19 1.18 -1.49
N HIS A 69 3.53 0.19 -0.68
CA HIS A 69 3.45 -1.23 -1.04
C HIS A 69 2.59 -1.96 -0.02
N ASP A 70 1.74 -2.86 -0.50
CA ASP A 70 0.88 -3.67 0.36
C ASP A 70 1.62 -4.78 1.10
N SER A 71 0.89 -5.46 1.99
CA SER A 71 1.39 -6.63 2.71
C SER A 71 1.57 -7.84 1.78
N TYR A 72 2.69 -8.56 1.92
CA TYR A 72 2.95 -9.82 1.22
C TYR A 72 1.96 -10.96 1.56
N LEU A 73 1.11 -10.78 2.55
CA LEU A 73 0.10 -11.77 2.94
C LEU A 73 -1.13 -11.76 2.02
N ILE A 74 -1.34 -10.66 1.29
CA ILE A 74 -2.52 -10.44 0.46
C ILE A 74 -2.44 -11.28 -0.82
N ASN A 75 -3.51 -12.03 -1.10
CA ASN A 75 -3.70 -12.77 -2.34
C ASN A 75 -5.13 -12.52 -2.84
N LEU A 76 -5.30 -11.56 -3.76
CA LEU A 76 -6.60 -11.17 -4.31
C LEU A 76 -7.18 -12.17 -5.31
N GLY A 77 -6.40 -13.17 -5.72
CA GLY A 77 -6.81 -14.28 -6.57
C GLY A 77 -6.92 -15.61 -5.83
N HIS A 78 -7.04 -15.60 -4.49
CA HIS A 78 -7.03 -16.81 -3.67
C HIS A 78 -8.20 -17.76 -4.03
N PRO A 79 -7.94 -19.10 -4.18
CA PRO A 79 -8.97 -20.08 -4.52
C PRO A 79 -9.99 -20.33 -3.41
N ASP A 80 -9.60 -20.20 -2.15
CA ASP A 80 -10.48 -20.33 -0.99
C ASP A 80 -11.16 -18.99 -0.69
N ASP A 81 -12.50 -19.00 -0.56
CA ASP A 81 -13.29 -17.79 -0.43
C ASP A 81 -13.08 -17.07 0.91
N GLU A 82 -12.84 -17.80 2.02
CA GLU A 82 -12.58 -17.17 3.31
C GLU A 82 -11.23 -16.44 3.31
N ALA A 83 -10.21 -17.07 2.74
CA ALA A 83 -8.89 -16.46 2.58
C ALA A 83 -8.90 -15.29 1.58
N LEU A 84 -9.72 -15.36 0.52
CA LEU A 84 -9.95 -14.27 -0.41
C LEU A 84 -10.59 -13.06 0.30
N GLU A 85 -11.65 -13.27 1.06
CA GLU A 85 -12.32 -12.19 1.81
C GLU A 85 -11.39 -11.56 2.86
N LYS A 86 -10.54 -12.35 3.49
CA LYS A 86 -9.51 -11.84 4.39
C LYS A 86 -8.50 -10.96 3.66
N SER A 87 -8.08 -11.37 2.46
CA SER A 87 -7.18 -10.60 1.60
C SER A 87 -7.83 -9.31 1.11
N ARG A 88 -9.10 -9.35 0.70
CA ARG A 88 -9.89 -8.17 0.29
C ARG A 88 -9.95 -7.12 1.41
N ARG A 89 -10.30 -7.52 2.63
CA ARG A 89 -10.34 -6.61 3.79
C ARG A 89 -8.97 -6.00 4.09
N ALA A 90 -7.90 -6.80 4.01
CA ALA A 90 -6.55 -6.28 4.23
C ALA A 90 -6.12 -5.30 3.13
N PHE A 91 -6.49 -5.55 1.88
CA PHE A 91 -6.22 -4.65 0.75
C PHE A 91 -7.00 -3.34 0.84
N GLU A 92 -8.29 -3.40 1.21
CA GLU A 92 -9.11 -2.22 1.48
C GLU A 92 -8.49 -1.34 2.59
N GLU A 93 -7.99 -1.97 3.65
CA GLU A 93 -7.29 -1.26 4.74
C GLU A 93 -6.03 -0.54 4.24
N GLU A 94 -5.23 -1.20 3.37
CA GLU A 94 -4.03 -0.57 2.78
C GLU A 94 -4.41 0.62 1.88
N MET A 95 -5.45 0.49 1.06
CA MET A 95 -5.96 1.57 0.23
C MET A 95 -6.43 2.77 1.07
N ALA A 96 -7.20 2.51 2.13
CA ALA A 96 -7.68 3.55 3.05
C ALA A 96 -6.51 4.26 3.78
N ARG A 97 -5.44 3.54 4.12
CA ARG A 97 -4.23 4.13 4.69
C ARG A 97 -3.53 5.06 3.71
N CYS A 98 -3.44 4.68 2.43
CA CYS A 98 -2.90 5.54 1.37
C CYS A 98 -3.74 6.82 1.22
N GLU A 99 -5.06 6.70 1.18
CA GLU A 99 -5.98 7.85 1.11
C GLU A 99 -5.78 8.80 2.31
N ALA A 100 -5.73 8.26 3.53
CA ALA A 100 -5.50 9.05 4.75
C ALA A 100 -4.18 9.82 4.70
N LEU A 101 -3.11 9.21 4.19
CA LEU A 101 -1.79 9.86 4.04
C LEU A 101 -1.74 10.87 2.89
N GLY A 102 -2.75 10.89 2.00
CA GLY A 102 -2.78 11.75 0.81
C GLY A 102 -1.93 11.22 -0.34
N LEU A 103 -1.75 9.90 -0.40
CA LEU A 103 -1.04 9.20 -1.46
C LEU A 103 -2.00 8.73 -2.54
N ASP A 104 -1.59 8.78 -3.81
CA ASP A 104 -2.47 8.59 -4.97
C ASP A 104 -2.42 7.17 -5.55
N ARG A 105 -1.61 6.28 -4.99
CA ARG A 105 -1.42 4.92 -5.49
C ARG A 105 -1.02 3.93 -4.40
N LEU A 106 -1.25 2.65 -4.68
CA LEU A 106 -0.77 1.52 -3.89
C LEU A 106 -0.21 0.47 -4.84
N ASN A 107 1.06 0.13 -4.70
CA ASN A 107 1.68 -1.00 -5.40
C ASN A 107 1.38 -2.30 -4.66
N PHE A 108 1.06 -3.36 -5.41
CA PHE A 108 0.67 -4.64 -4.82
C PHE A 108 1.10 -5.84 -5.68
N HIS A 109 1.21 -6.99 -5.03
CA HIS A 109 1.27 -8.27 -5.71
C HIS A 109 -0.15 -8.82 -5.84
N PRO A 110 -0.68 -8.99 -7.06
CA PRO A 110 -2.10 -9.31 -7.24
C PRO A 110 -2.52 -10.65 -6.63
N GLY A 111 -1.61 -11.59 -6.53
CA GLY A 111 -1.88 -12.88 -5.92
C GLY A 111 -1.59 -14.06 -6.85
N SER A 112 -2.14 -15.21 -6.48
CA SER A 112 -1.87 -16.49 -7.16
C SER A 112 -3.05 -17.43 -7.03
N HIS A 113 -3.30 -18.20 -8.10
CA HIS A 113 -4.28 -19.29 -8.15
C HIS A 113 -3.88 -20.53 -7.33
N LEU A 114 -2.67 -20.58 -6.75
CA LEU A 114 -2.09 -21.66 -5.95
C LEU A 114 -2.16 -23.05 -6.64
N ARG A 115 -2.38 -23.09 -7.95
CA ARG A 115 -2.63 -24.31 -8.76
C ARG A 115 -3.89 -25.09 -8.31
N GLN A 116 -4.87 -24.41 -7.71
CA GLN A 116 -6.11 -25.01 -7.21
C GLN A 116 -7.33 -24.60 -8.03
N ILE A 117 -7.26 -23.49 -8.76
CA ILE A 117 -8.26 -23.00 -9.72
C ILE A 117 -7.59 -22.65 -11.05
N ALA A 118 -8.39 -22.44 -12.08
CA ALA A 118 -7.86 -21.98 -13.38
C ALA A 118 -7.22 -20.58 -13.25
N PRO A 119 -6.15 -20.27 -13.99
CA PRO A 119 -5.55 -18.95 -14.00
C PRO A 119 -6.53 -17.84 -14.32
N GLU A 120 -7.45 -18.07 -15.26
CA GLU A 120 -8.48 -17.12 -15.67
C GLU A 120 -9.43 -16.81 -14.51
N GLU A 121 -9.87 -17.81 -13.76
CA GLU A 121 -10.70 -17.62 -12.57
C GLU A 121 -9.99 -16.78 -11.50
N SER A 122 -8.70 -17.01 -11.30
CA SER A 122 -7.89 -16.19 -10.37
C SER A 122 -7.79 -14.75 -10.83
N LEU A 123 -7.64 -14.49 -12.14
CA LEU A 123 -7.63 -13.14 -12.69
C LEU A 123 -8.97 -12.42 -12.51
N ASP A 124 -10.09 -13.13 -12.69
CA ASP A 124 -11.42 -12.57 -12.44
C ASP A 124 -11.61 -12.18 -10.96
N ARG A 125 -11.17 -13.04 -10.03
CA ARG A 125 -11.17 -12.75 -8.58
C ARG A 125 -10.32 -11.54 -8.23
N ILE A 126 -9.14 -11.40 -8.85
CA ILE A 126 -8.26 -10.24 -8.67
C ILE A 126 -8.96 -8.97 -9.16
N ALA A 127 -9.51 -8.99 -10.36
CA ALA A 127 -10.20 -7.84 -10.95
C ALA A 127 -11.41 -7.41 -10.09
N GLU A 128 -12.22 -8.36 -9.64
CA GLU A 128 -13.34 -8.10 -8.74
C GLU A 128 -12.85 -7.47 -7.42
N SER A 129 -11.81 -8.03 -6.83
CA SER A 129 -11.26 -7.54 -5.55
C SER A 129 -10.72 -6.10 -5.66
N ILE A 130 -10.07 -5.77 -6.78
CA ILE A 130 -9.61 -4.41 -7.06
C ILE A 130 -10.80 -3.46 -7.20
N ASN A 131 -11.83 -3.84 -7.97
CA ASN A 131 -13.02 -3.02 -8.16
C ASN A 131 -13.73 -2.74 -6.83
N ILE A 132 -13.89 -3.76 -5.98
CA ILE A 132 -14.48 -3.60 -4.63
C ILE A 132 -13.69 -2.56 -3.81
N ALA A 133 -12.37 -2.61 -3.84
CA ALA A 133 -11.54 -1.67 -3.10
C ALA A 133 -11.62 -0.25 -3.67
N LEU A 134 -11.61 -0.10 -5.01
CA LEU A 134 -11.73 1.19 -5.69
C LEU A 134 -13.08 1.86 -5.45
N ASP A 135 -14.16 1.08 -5.35
CA ASP A 135 -15.50 1.61 -5.04
C ASP A 135 -15.59 2.21 -3.62
N LYS A 136 -14.71 1.78 -2.71
CA LYS A 136 -14.68 2.22 -1.32
C LYS A 136 -13.64 3.31 -1.03
N THR A 137 -12.73 3.56 -1.96
CA THR A 137 -11.58 4.44 -1.75
C THR A 137 -11.55 5.54 -2.82
N HIS A 138 -11.21 6.76 -2.43
CA HIS A 138 -11.20 7.90 -3.35
C HIS A 138 -9.77 8.43 -3.55
N GLY A 139 -9.39 8.64 -4.83
CA GLY A 139 -8.10 9.26 -5.17
C GLY A 139 -6.88 8.36 -5.04
N VAL A 140 -7.06 7.05 -4.82
CA VAL A 140 -5.98 6.05 -4.77
C VAL A 140 -6.17 5.05 -5.91
N THR A 141 -5.10 4.74 -6.63
CA THR A 141 -5.06 3.77 -7.72
C THR A 141 -4.22 2.56 -7.31
N ALA A 142 -4.70 1.35 -7.63
CA ALA A 142 -3.91 0.13 -7.51
C ALA A 142 -2.93 -0.01 -8.70
N VAL A 143 -1.66 -0.24 -8.45
CA VAL A 143 -0.59 -0.35 -9.46
C VAL A 143 0.31 -1.55 -9.22
#